data_0163df409b373f9ea9093da263d5977f
#
_entry.id   0163df409b373f9ea9093da263d5977f
#
_cell.length_a   1.000
_cell.length_b   1.000
_cell.length_c   1.000
_cell.angle_alpha   90.00
_cell.angle_beta   90.00
_cell.angle_gamma   90.00
#
_symmetry.space_group_name_H-M   'P 1'
#
loop_
_entity.id
_entity.type
_entity.pdbx_description
1 polymer ?
#
loop_
_entity_poly.entity_id
_entity_poly.type
_entity_poly.pdbx_seq_one_letter_code
_entity_poly.pdbx_strand_id
1 'polypeptide(L)'
;MDFWKDLIYFFSFQDTNITNVLFGTIMLGFTCGIVGVLVVLNKKALIVDAVSHSILPGICIGFMLSGVKSPVYLISGGIIAGIIAVYLVDWISKTSRIKKDAAIAITLSVMFSVGVIFLNIIQHSGNGNQSGLSDFLFGKAATIVRNDLYVFGTMSALVLTIIPLFYQHFKIALFDPEFSKTIGLNRQFIQGLISGLIIISTAIGIQTVGIILMSALIITPASSAFFWTKNFKKSILISVLFATLSSIAGVFISYLSPDMPTGPWIIVSLSSIAIFSAFFSPKGLFTKHIKASKNTKKMLSDNVLKNLYKIGEKEAETTKARTIEEILNYRFTPLNELKTGLRLLKTKGLAIKAGSLWMLTEKGISEAKRIIRIHRLWELYMQKFMQIQSDHVHESAETIEHIMTPQLEAELLKLMGKPVNDPHQQNIPYED
;
A
#
# COMPACT_ATOMS: atom_id res chain seq x y z
N MET A 1 25.01 20.27 23.16
CA MET A 1 24.02 19.22 23.50
C MET A 1 24.69 17.86 23.30
N ASP A 2 24.79 17.07 24.38
CA ASP A 2 25.33 15.71 24.25
C ASP A 2 24.18 14.77 23.87
N PHE A 3 23.98 14.55 22.58
CA PHE A 3 22.90 13.71 22.04
C PHE A 3 22.71 12.38 22.79
N TRP A 4 23.80 11.74 23.21
CA TRP A 4 23.75 10.47 23.96
C TRP A 4 23.21 10.65 25.38
N LYS A 5 23.50 11.77 26.04
CA LYS A 5 22.94 12.08 27.37
C LYS A 5 21.46 12.37 27.28
N ASP A 6 21.06 13.16 26.27
CA ASP A 6 19.64 13.47 26.02
C ASP A 6 18.84 12.21 25.68
N LEU A 7 19.40 11.28 24.87
CA LEU A 7 18.79 10.01 24.57
C LEU A 7 18.59 9.12 25.82
N ILE A 8 19.63 8.99 26.65
CA ILE A 8 19.56 8.22 27.90
C ILE A 8 18.55 8.84 28.87
N TYR A 9 18.55 10.16 28.99
CA TYR A 9 17.60 10.87 29.84
C TYR A 9 16.15 10.70 29.36
N PHE A 10 15.91 10.81 28.06
CA PHE A 10 14.59 10.60 27.45
C PHE A 10 14.02 9.21 27.78
N PHE A 11 14.82 8.16 27.69
CA PHE A 11 14.39 6.80 28.03
C PHE A 11 14.53 6.43 29.50
N SER A 12 14.99 7.34 30.37
CA SER A 12 15.05 7.10 31.82
C SER A 12 13.69 7.18 32.51
N PHE A 13 12.66 7.75 31.82
CA PHE A 13 11.32 7.96 32.34
C PHE A 13 11.26 8.79 33.64
N GLN A 14 12.29 9.59 33.93
CA GLN A 14 12.34 10.41 35.12
C GLN A 14 11.44 11.65 35.01
N ASP A 15 11.29 12.20 33.82
CA ASP A 15 10.39 13.31 33.56
C ASP A 15 8.97 12.80 33.31
N THR A 16 8.05 13.18 34.16
CA THR A 16 6.63 12.79 34.10
C THR A 16 5.95 13.33 32.85
N ASN A 17 6.33 14.51 32.36
CA ASN A 17 5.73 15.09 31.15
C ASN A 17 6.15 14.28 29.90
N ILE A 18 7.45 14.04 29.75
CA ILE A 18 7.98 13.22 28.64
C ILE A 18 7.32 11.84 28.66
N THR A 19 7.22 11.23 29.82
CA THR A 19 6.60 9.91 30.01
C THR A 19 5.13 9.91 29.57
N ASN A 20 4.34 10.89 29.99
CA ASN A 20 2.94 11.00 29.63
C ASN A 20 2.76 11.20 28.11
N VAL A 21 3.54 12.10 27.51
CA VAL A 21 3.50 12.37 26.07
C VAL A 21 3.89 11.12 25.27
N LEU A 22 4.95 10.44 25.68
CA LEU A 22 5.43 9.24 25.00
C LEU A 22 4.39 8.11 25.04
N PHE A 23 3.86 7.78 26.23
CA PHE A 23 2.84 6.73 26.35
C PHE A 23 1.54 7.10 25.63
N GLY A 24 1.08 8.35 25.73
CA GLY A 24 -0.12 8.82 25.05
C GLY A 24 0.01 8.72 23.53
N THR A 25 1.13 9.13 22.97
CA THR A 25 1.37 9.06 21.52
C THR A 25 1.61 7.64 21.03
N ILE A 26 2.25 6.76 21.82
CA ILE A 26 2.39 5.33 21.51
C ILE A 26 1.01 4.65 21.48
N MET A 27 0.15 4.86 22.48
CA MET A 27 -1.20 4.31 22.50
C MET A 27 -2.02 4.76 21.29
N LEU A 28 -1.91 6.05 20.95
CA LEU A 28 -2.55 6.58 19.76
C LEU A 28 -1.99 5.98 18.48
N GLY A 29 -0.66 5.91 18.32
CA GLY A 29 0.00 5.31 17.16
C GLY A 29 -0.41 3.85 16.99
N PHE A 30 -0.50 3.09 18.08
CA PHE A 30 -0.94 1.71 18.06
C PHE A 30 -2.39 1.60 17.55
N THR A 31 -3.30 2.40 18.08
CA THR A 31 -4.70 2.43 17.67
C THR A 31 -4.86 2.85 16.22
N CYS A 32 -4.22 3.95 15.82
CA CYS A 32 -4.26 4.47 14.45
C CYS A 32 -3.64 3.48 13.44
N GLY A 33 -2.54 2.83 13.81
CA GLY A 33 -1.91 1.82 12.97
C GLY A 33 -2.84 0.65 12.63
N ILE A 34 -3.64 0.19 13.59
CA ILE A 34 -4.61 -0.90 13.36
C ILE A 34 -5.80 -0.41 12.54
N VAL A 35 -6.45 0.68 12.98
CA VAL A 35 -7.63 1.24 12.31
C VAL A 35 -7.31 1.67 10.88
N GLY A 36 -6.12 2.22 10.65
CA GLY A 36 -5.65 2.63 9.33
C GLY A 36 -5.67 1.49 8.30
N VAL A 37 -5.31 0.27 8.68
CA VAL A 37 -5.37 -0.89 7.77
C VAL A 37 -6.80 -1.19 7.33
N LEU A 38 -7.78 -1.13 8.25
CA LEU A 38 -9.19 -1.31 7.92
C LEU A 38 -9.69 -0.19 7.00
N VAL A 39 -9.27 1.05 7.26
CA VAL A 39 -9.61 2.23 6.48
C VAL A 39 -9.13 2.12 5.05
N VAL A 40 -7.84 1.81 4.86
CA VAL A 40 -7.23 1.74 3.52
C VAL A 40 -7.80 0.58 2.71
N LEU A 41 -7.99 -0.60 3.31
CA LEU A 41 -8.62 -1.74 2.65
C LEU A 41 -10.08 -1.48 2.28
N ASN A 42 -10.80 -0.74 3.10
CA ASN A 42 -12.19 -0.36 2.84
C ASN A 42 -12.33 0.84 1.90
N LYS A 43 -11.23 1.43 1.42
CA LYS A 43 -11.19 2.62 0.57
C LYS A 43 -11.91 3.83 1.19
N LYS A 44 -11.83 3.97 2.53
CA LYS A 44 -12.48 5.03 3.31
C LYS A 44 -11.51 6.14 3.75
N ALA A 45 -10.38 6.31 3.10
CA ALA A 45 -9.38 7.33 3.47
C ALA A 45 -9.97 8.74 3.55
N LEU A 46 -10.75 9.16 2.55
CA LEU A 46 -11.42 10.48 2.54
C LEU A 46 -12.43 10.66 3.68
N ILE A 47 -13.05 9.58 4.17
CA ILE A 47 -13.97 9.64 5.31
C ILE A 47 -13.20 9.99 6.60
N VAL A 48 -11.99 9.51 6.76
CA VAL A 48 -11.15 9.85 7.92
C VAL A 48 -10.88 11.35 7.96
N ASP A 49 -10.55 11.93 6.82
CA ASP A 49 -10.30 13.37 6.71
C ASP A 49 -11.56 14.19 7.01
N ALA A 50 -12.70 13.78 6.43
CA ALA A 50 -13.98 14.41 6.73
C ALA A 50 -14.35 14.33 8.21
N VAL A 51 -14.20 13.18 8.85
CA VAL A 51 -14.47 13.00 10.28
C VAL A 51 -13.54 13.87 11.11
N SER A 52 -12.24 13.91 10.79
CA SER A 52 -11.26 14.72 11.52
C SER A 52 -11.67 16.20 11.58
N HIS A 53 -12.03 16.77 10.45
CA HIS A 53 -12.47 18.18 10.39
C HIS A 53 -13.86 18.39 10.95
N SER A 54 -14.77 17.42 10.82
CA SER A 54 -16.17 17.53 11.29
C SER A 54 -16.33 17.38 12.81
N ILE A 55 -15.31 16.90 13.51
CA ILE A 55 -15.34 16.77 14.98
C ILE A 55 -15.28 18.13 15.69
N LEU A 56 -14.71 19.16 15.04
CA LEU A 56 -14.47 20.47 15.64
C LEU A 56 -15.72 21.12 16.27
N PRO A 57 -16.87 21.22 15.59
CA PRO A 57 -18.06 21.82 16.19
C PRO A 57 -18.54 21.07 17.43
N GLY A 58 -18.40 19.73 17.46
CA GLY A 58 -18.74 18.92 18.62
C GLY A 58 -17.84 19.18 19.82
N ILE A 59 -16.53 19.35 19.61
CA ILE A 59 -15.57 19.74 20.64
C ILE A 59 -15.96 21.12 21.21
N CYS A 60 -16.27 22.07 20.32
CA CYS A 60 -16.68 23.42 20.74
C CYS A 60 -17.97 23.39 21.57
N ILE A 61 -18.99 22.63 21.15
CA ILE A 61 -20.25 22.47 21.91
C ILE A 61 -19.96 21.79 23.26
N GLY A 62 -19.16 20.73 23.28
CA GLY A 62 -18.76 20.06 24.53
C GLY A 62 -18.08 21.01 25.51
N PHE A 63 -17.24 21.93 25.03
CA PHE A 63 -16.64 22.98 25.84
C PHE A 63 -17.67 24.02 26.33
N MET A 64 -18.54 24.47 25.43
CA MET A 64 -19.60 25.46 25.79
C MET A 64 -20.54 24.95 26.87
N LEU A 65 -20.86 23.65 26.86
CA LEU A 65 -21.74 23.00 27.84
C LEU A 65 -21.03 22.77 29.20
N SER A 66 -19.73 22.44 29.18
CA SER A 66 -19.00 22.13 30.41
C SER A 66 -18.34 23.32 31.06
N GLY A 67 -18.02 24.37 30.30
CA GLY A 67 -17.25 25.53 30.75
C GLY A 67 -15.78 25.21 31.08
N VAL A 68 -15.36 23.94 30.98
CA VAL A 68 -14.00 23.46 31.32
C VAL A 68 -13.46 22.55 30.24
N LYS A 69 -12.13 22.43 30.13
CA LYS A 69 -11.46 21.52 29.18
C LYS A 69 -11.41 20.07 29.70
N SER A 70 -12.56 19.52 30.06
CA SER A 70 -12.62 18.13 30.47
C SER A 70 -12.54 17.21 29.23
N PRO A 71 -11.58 16.26 29.16
CA PRO A 71 -11.44 15.35 28.03
C PRO A 71 -12.74 14.59 27.70
N VAL A 72 -13.49 14.20 28.73
CA VAL A 72 -14.73 13.44 28.58
C VAL A 72 -15.77 14.24 27.77
N TYR A 73 -16.01 15.51 28.11
CA TYR A 73 -16.98 16.34 27.38
C TYR A 73 -16.53 16.69 25.96
N LEU A 74 -15.23 16.97 25.79
CA LEU A 74 -14.68 17.30 24.49
C LEU A 74 -14.71 16.11 23.53
N ILE A 75 -14.29 14.93 24.00
CA ILE A 75 -14.28 13.69 23.21
C ILE A 75 -15.70 13.23 22.91
N SER A 76 -16.62 13.28 23.89
CA SER A 76 -18.02 12.89 23.66
C SER A 76 -18.71 13.80 22.64
N GLY A 77 -18.50 15.11 22.74
CA GLY A 77 -18.99 16.08 21.73
C GLY A 77 -18.41 15.77 20.35
N GLY A 78 -17.11 15.51 20.29
CA GLY A 78 -16.44 15.13 19.06
C GLY A 78 -16.99 13.83 18.43
N ILE A 79 -17.23 12.79 19.24
CA ILE A 79 -17.81 11.53 18.78
C ILE A 79 -19.21 11.76 18.18
N ILE A 80 -20.07 12.55 18.86
CA ILE A 80 -21.40 12.87 18.36
C ILE A 80 -21.32 13.59 17.01
N ALA A 81 -20.46 14.61 16.89
CA ALA A 81 -20.27 15.33 15.64
C ALA A 81 -19.70 14.43 14.52
N GLY A 82 -18.78 13.51 14.84
CA GLY A 82 -18.29 12.52 13.91
C GLY A 82 -19.37 11.55 13.41
N ILE A 83 -20.28 11.11 14.27
CA ILE A 83 -21.44 10.28 13.89
C ILE A 83 -22.35 11.05 12.95
N ILE A 84 -22.67 12.32 13.28
CA ILE A 84 -23.49 13.20 12.43
C ILE A 84 -22.83 13.37 11.06
N ALA A 85 -21.51 13.59 11.01
CA ALA A 85 -20.79 13.77 9.76
C ALA A 85 -20.86 12.51 8.86
N VAL A 86 -20.64 11.32 9.41
CA VAL A 86 -20.75 10.06 8.65
C VAL A 86 -22.19 9.86 8.16
N TYR A 87 -23.18 10.15 9.00
CA TYR A 87 -24.58 10.07 8.62
C TYR A 87 -24.93 11.05 7.49
N LEU A 88 -24.47 12.30 7.56
CA LEU A 88 -24.68 13.32 6.52
C LEU A 88 -24.07 12.89 5.19
N VAL A 89 -22.83 12.38 5.19
CA VAL A 89 -22.19 11.86 3.98
C VAL A 89 -23.03 10.75 3.34
N ASP A 90 -23.47 9.79 4.13
CA ASP A 90 -24.27 8.68 3.62
C ASP A 90 -25.68 9.14 3.18
N TRP A 91 -26.28 10.06 3.89
CA TRP A 91 -27.60 10.64 3.54
C TRP A 91 -27.53 11.42 2.22
N ILE A 92 -26.56 12.34 2.06
CA ILE A 92 -26.38 13.12 0.83
C ILE A 92 -26.12 12.21 -0.36
N SER A 93 -25.23 11.22 -0.19
CA SER A 93 -24.86 10.32 -1.30
C SER A 93 -25.96 9.35 -1.72
N LYS A 94 -26.93 9.03 -0.82
CA LYS A 94 -28.06 8.14 -1.12
C LYS A 94 -29.29 8.88 -1.66
N THR A 95 -29.52 10.11 -1.20
CA THR A 95 -30.73 10.89 -1.55
C THR A 95 -30.51 11.84 -2.73
N SER A 96 -29.27 12.10 -3.12
CA SER A 96 -28.95 13.00 -4.22
C SER A 96 -28.14 12.29 -5.32
N ARG A 97 -27.97 12.97 -6.47
CA ARG A 97 -27.11 12.52 -7.58
C ARG A 97 -25.61 12.81 -7.34
N ILE A 98 -25.26 13.32 -6.16
CA ILE A 98 -23.91 13.72 -5.82
C ILE A 98 -23.08 12.46 -5.53
N LYS A 99 -21.90 12.36 -6.15
CA LYS A 99 -20.95 11.28 -5.87
C LYS A 99 -20.47 11.33 -4.43
N LYS A 100 -20.16 10.17 -3.85
CA LYS A 100 -19.75 10.05 -2.44
C LYS A 100 -18.58 10.98 -2.06
N ASP A 101 -17.60 11.14 -2.94
CA ASP A 101 -16.43 12.00 -2.68
C ASP A 101 -16.84 13.47 -2.57
N ALA A 102 -17.77 13.94 -3.39
CA ALA A 102 -18.31 15.29 -3.29
C ALA A 102 -19.18 15.48 -2.03
N ALA A 103 -19.97 14.48 -1.64
CA ALA A 103 -20.73 14.50 -0.37
C ALA A 103 -19.79 14.60 0.84
N ILE A 104 -18.64 13.90 0.81
CA ILE A 104 -17.59 13.98 1.82
C ILE A 104 -17.05 15.42 1.90
N ALA A 105 -16.68 16.01 0.75
CA ALA A 105 -16.13 17.36 0.70
C ALA A 105 -17.12 18.43 1.20
N ILE A 106 -18.41 18.33 0.83
CA ILE A 106 -19.46 19.23 1.31
C ILE A 106 -19.62 19.13 2.83
N THR A 107 -19.72 17.90 3.35
CA THR A 107 -19.90 17.68 4.80
C THR A 107 -18.70 18.22 5.58
N LEU A 108 -17.46 17.93 5.11
CA LEU A 108 -16.23 18.42 5.70
C LEU A 108 -16.23 19.94 5.77
N SER A 109 -16.51 20.61 4.64
CA SER A 109 -16.44 22.08 4.55
C SER A 109 -17.50 22.74 5.44
N VAL A 110 -18.74 22.26 5.44
CA VAL A 110 -19.82 22.82 6.25
C VAL A 110 -19.54 22.63 7.75
N MET A 111 -19.23 21.39 8.16
CA MET A 111 -18.98 21.09 9.57
C MET A 111 -17.75 21.83 10.09
N PHE A 112 -16.68 21.88 9.33
CA PHE A 112 -15.47 22.60 9.71
C PHE A 112 -15.74 24.10 9.85
N SER A 113 -16.45 24.71 8.91
CA SER A 113 -16.80 26.13 8.98
C SER A 113 -17.65 26.46 10.22
N VAL A 114 -18.66 25.62 10.53
CA VAL A 114 -19.46 25.75 11.77
C VAL A 114 -18.56 25.63 13.01
N GLY A 115 -17.63 24.69 13.00
CA GLY A 115 -16.66 24.52 14.08
C GLY A 115 -15.77 25.75 14.30
N VAL A 116 -15.27 26.35 13.21
CA VAL A 116 -14.46 27.58 13.28
C VAL A 116 -15.29 28.76 13.81
N ILE A 117 -16.57 28.88 13.40
CA ILE A 117 -17.47 29.92 13.94
C ILE A 117 -17.63 29.73 15.45
N PHE A 118 -17.90 28.51 15.93
CA PHE A 118 -18.04 28.25 17.36
C PHE A 118 -16.74 28.50 18.11
N LEU A 119 -15.62 28.12 17.55
CA LEU A 119 -14.29 28.39 18.13
C LEU A 119 -14.07 29.90 18.29
N ASN A 120 -14.42 30.69 17.28
CA ASN A 120 -14.29 32.15 17.31
C ASN A 120 -15.22 32.76 18.38
N ILE A 121 -16.49 32.30 18.48
CA ILE A 121 -17.43 32.74 19.53
C ILE A 121 -16.84 32.47 20.95
N ILE A 122 -16.29 31.26 21.13
CA ILE A 122 -15.65 30.90 22.42
C ILE A 122 -14.48 31.83 22.72
N GLN A 123 -13.59 32.08 21.75
CA GLN A 123 -12.41 32.93 21.91
C GLN A 123 -12.75 34.37 22.32
N HIS A 124 -13.95 34.86 21.92
CA HIS A 124 -14.41 36.20 22.26
C HIS A 124 -15.36 36.26 23.48
N SER A 125 -15.66 35.13 24.11
CA SER A 125 -16.61 35.06 25.23
C SER A 125 -16.07 35.54 26.59
N GLY A 126 -14.76 35.92 26.68
CA GLY A 126 -14.15 36.45 27.90
C GLY A 126 -13.89 35.43 29.02
N ASN A 127 -14.15 34.13 28.80
CA ASN A 127 -13.87 33.08 29.76
C ASN A 127 -12.37 32.75 29.80
N GLY A 128 -11.69 32.91 30.97
CA GLY A 128 -10.25 32.61 31.12
C GLY A 128 -9.86 31.16 30.75
N ASN A 129 -10.82 30.24 30.74
CA ASN A 129 -10.62 28.82 30.38
C ASN A 129 -10.52 28.55 28.87
N GLN A 130 -10.73 29.54 28.02
CA GLN A 130 -10.75 29.40 26.57
C GLN A 130 -9.36 29.31 25.92
N SER A 131 -8.31 29.81 26.62
CA SER A 131 -6.93 29.83 26.09
C SER A 131 -6.48 28.43 25.73
N GLY A 132 -6.04 28.19 24.46
CA GLY A 132 -5.54 26.91 23.97
C GLY A 132 -6.59 25.98 23.36
N LEU A 133 -7.85 26.41 23.11
CA LEU A 133 -8.78 25.65 22.25
C LEU A 133 -8.32 25.66 20.78
N SER A 134 -7.63 26.71 20.33
CA SER A 134 -6.97 26.74 19.02
C SER A 134 -5.93 25.64 18.84
N ASP A 135 -5.36 25.15 19.94
CA ASP A 135 -4.36 24.09 19.90
C ASP A 135 -4.92 22.76 19.39
N PHE A 136 -6.25 22.57 19.43
CA PHE A 136 -6.88 21.40 18.81
C PHE A 136 -6.73 21.36 17.27
N LEU A 137 -6.48 22.49 16.62
CA LEU A 137 -6.21 22.52 15.18
C LEU A 137 -4.86 21.90 14.83
N PHE A 138 -3.84 22.18 15.61
CA PHE A 138 -2.46 21.76 15.37
C PHE A 138 -1.96 20.66 16.30
N GLY A 139 -2.72 20.37 17.35
CA GLY A 139 -2.36 19.41 18.39
C GLY A 139 -1.42 20.00 19.43
N LYS A 140 -1.51 19.50 20.63
CA LYS A 140 -0.67 19.93 21.77
C LYS A 140 -0.28 18.72 22.62
N ALA A 141 0.41 17.76 22.00
CA ALA A 141 0.86 16.54 22.70
C ALA A 141 1.71 16.86 23.94
N ALA A 142 2.48 17.95 23.91
CA ALA A 142 3.33 18.38 25.04
C ALA A 142 2.55 18.70 26.33
N THR A 143 1.23 18.85 26.30
CA THR A 143 0.38 19.15 27.44
C THR A 143 -0.49 17.99 27.91
N ILE A 144 -0.21 16.78 27.47
CA ILE A 144 -0.93 15.57 27.91
C ILE A 144 -0.72 15.38 29.41
N VAL A 145 -1.81 15.41 30.18
CA VAL A 145 -1.81 15.15 31.60
C VAL A 145 -2.21 13.71 31.90
N ARG A 146 -1.92 13.23 33.11
CA ARG A 146 -2.19 11.84 33.51
C ARG A 146 -3.66 11.42 33.33
N ASN A 147 -4.60 12.33 33.52
CA ASN A 147 -6.02 12.07 33.33
C ASN A 147 -6.38 11.80 31.86
N ASP A 148 -5.69 12.47 30.91
CA ASP A 148 -5.87 12.22 29.49
C ASP A 148 -5.43 10.78 29.13
N LEU A 149 -4.33 10.28 29.74
CA LEU A 149 -3.85 8.92 29.54
C LEU A 149 -4.88 7.85 29.93
N TYR A 150 -5.63 8.05 31.00
CA TYR A 150 -6.70 7.12 31.37
C TYR A 150 -7.81 7.08 30.31
N VAL A 151 -8.21 8.25 29.80
CA VAL A 151 -9.23 8.32 28.74
C VAL A 151 -8.71 7.71 27.44
N PHE A 152 -7.48 8.05 27.04
CA PHE A 152 -6.85 7.46 25.86
C PHE A 152 -6.67 5.94 25.99
N GLY A 153 -6.23 5.49 27.17
CA GLY A 153 -6.04 4.09 27.46
C GLY A 153 -7.35 3.28 27.40
N THR A 154 -8.42 3.79 27.97
CA THR A 154 -9.74 3.11 27.93
C THR A 154 -10.29 3.04 26.52
N MET A 155 -10.22 4.13 25.75
CA MET A 155 -10.69 4.15 24.36
C MET A 155 -9.81 3.29 23.44
N SER A 156 -8.48 3.34 23.63
CA SER A 156 -7.56 2.47 22.90
C SER A 156 -7.81 0.99 23.21
N ALA A 157 -8.03 0.65 24.48
CA ALA A 157 -8.37 -0.70 24.90
C ALA A 157 -9.69 -1.19 24.26
N LEU A 158 -10.69 -0.31 24.15
CA LEU A 158 -11.93 -0.62 23.46
C LEU A 158 -11.68 -0.97 21.97
N VAL A 159 -10.89 -0.14 21.27
CA VAL A 159 -10.51 -0.43 19.87
C VAL A 159 -9.76 -1.76 19.77
N LEU A 160 -8.81 -1.99 20.69
CA LEU A 160 -7.99 -3.20 20.73
C LEU A 160 -8.79 -4.46 21.04
N THR A 161 -9.90 -4.38 21.76
CA THR A 161 -10.80 -5.52 22.01
C THR A 161 -11.72 -5.80 20.84
N ILE A 162 -12.25 -4.77 20.19
CA ILE A 162 -13.15 -4.92 19.02
C ILE A 162 -12.44 -5.61 17.85
N ILE A 163 -11.18 -5.25 17.60
CA ILE A 163 -10.44 -5.78 16.44
C ILE A 163 -10.28 -7.29 16.44
N PRO A 164 -9.74 -7.95 17.48
CA PRO A 164 -9.64 -9.42 17.49
C PRO A 164 -11.00 -10.11 17.55
N LEU A 165 -11.97 -9.54 18.27
CA LEU A 165 -13.33 -10.09 18.37
C LEU A 165 -14.01 -10.19 17.00
N PHE A 166 -13.88 -9.15 16.17
CA PHE A 166 -14.47 -9.09 14.83
C PHE A 166 -13.48 -9.36 13.71
N TYR A 167 -12.28 -9.88 14.00
CA TYR A 167 -11.20 -10.07 13.03
C TYR A 167 -11.64 -10.84 11.78
N GLN A 168 -12.30 -11.98 11.97
CA GLN A 168 -12.79 -12.80 10.84
C GLN A 168 -13.86 -12.08 10.03
N HIS A 169 -14.76 -11.37 10.69
CA HIS A 169 -15.82 -10.59 10.05
C HIS A 169 -15.23 -9.46 9.20
N PHE A 170 -14.26 -8.72 9.71
CA PHE A 170 -13.53 -7.71 8.96
C PHE A 170 -12.81 -8.32 7.76
N LYS A 171 -12.09 -9.44 7.97
CA LYS A 171 -11.35 -10.10 6.90
C LYS A 171 -12.28 -10.52 5.75
N ILE A 172 -13.37 -11.21 6.06
CA ILE A 172 -14.32 -11.66 5.04
C ILE A 172 -14.97 -10.47 4.33
N ALA A 173 -15.50 -9.50 5.09
CA ALA A 173 -16.19 -8.35 4.52
C ALA A 173 -15.29 -7.46 3.63
N LEU A 174 -13.98 -7.41 3.89
CA LEU A 174 -13.03 -6.60 3.15
C LEU A 174 -12.44 -7.30 1.92
N PHE A 175 -12.23 -8.62 1.97
CA PHE A 175 -11.58 -9.36 0.90
C PHE A 175 -12.55 -10.10 -0.02
N ASP A 176 -13.70 -10.52 0.50
CA ASP A 176 -14.72 -11.23 -0.26
C ASP A 176 -16.15 -10.73 0.10
N PRO A 177 -16.55 -9.57 -0.48
CA PRO A 177 -17.85 -8.99 -0.21
C PRO A 177 -19.04 -9.85 -0.66
N GLU A 178 -18.88 -10.67 -1.70
CA GLU A 178 -19.94 -11.54 -2.21
C GLU A 178 -20.14 -12.74 -1.29
N PHE A 179 -19.06 -13.40 -0.89
CA PHE A 179 -19.11 -14.47 0.11
C PHE A 179 -19.69 -13.96 1.45
N SER A 180 -19.32 -12.73 1.86
CA SER A 180 -19.89 -12.09 3.05
C SER A 180 -21.42 -12.04 3.03
N LYS A 181 -22.03 -11.74 1.87
CA LYS A 181 -23.49 -11.75 1.71
C LYS A 181 -24.06 -13.16 1.80
N THR A 182 -23.41 -14.14 1.17
CA THR A 182 -23.87 -15.53 1.11
C THR A 182 -23.97 -16.18 2.49
N ILE A 183 -23.02 -15.87 3.39
CA ILE A 183 -23.01 -16.36 4.76
C ILE A 183 -23.87 -15.52 5.73
N GLY A 184 -24.63 -14.55 5.22
CA GLY A 184 -25.57 -13.74 6.01
C GLY A 184 -24.90 -12.69 6.90
N LEU A 185 -23.63 -12.29 6.67
CA LEU A 185 -23.00 -11.21 7.43
C LEU A 185 -23.66 -9.87 7.12
N ASN A 186 -24.11 -9.18 8.16
CA ASN A 186 -24.65 -7.84 8.04
C ASN A 186 -23.55 -6.83 7.69
N ARG A 187 -23.43 -6.54 6.39
CA ARG A 187 -22.43 -5.60 5.87
C ARG A 187 -22.58 -4.19 6.46
N GLN A 188 -23.82 -3.75 6.73
CA GLN A 188 -24.05 -2.42 7.29
C GLN A 188 -23.49 -2.33 8.71
N PHE A 189 -23.68 -3.38 9.51
CA PHE A 189 -23.10 -3.47 10.85
C PHE A 189 -21.56 -3.40 10.82
N ILE A 190 -20.90 -4.18 9.95
CA ILE A 190 -19.44 -4.15 9.81
C ILE A 190 -18.94 -2.76 9.34
N GLN A 191 -19.65 -2.15 8.39
CA GLN A 191 -19.33 -0.79 7.92
C GLN A 191 -19.53 0.26 9.03
N GLY A 192 -20.55 0.09 9.87
CA GLY A 192 -20.82 0.90 11.05
C GLY A 192 -19.70 0.76 12.09
N LEU A 193 -19.26 -0.48 12.38
CA LEU A 193 -18.14 -0.72 13.28
C LEU A 193 -16.85 -0.03 12.78
N ILE A 194 -16.50 -0.15 11.50
CA ILE A 194 -15.31 0.51 10.93
C ILE A 194 -15.44 2.03 11.06
N SER A 195 -16.61 2.60 10.79
CA SER A 195 -16.84 4.05 10.95
C SER A 195 -16.76 4.49 12.42
N GLY A 196 -17.29 3.69 13.33
CA GLY A 196 -17.15 3.91 14.79
C GLY A 196 -15.71 3.90 15.25
N LEU A 197 -14.90 2.92 14.77
CA LEU A 197 -13.47 2.86 15.07
C LEU A 197 -12.71 4.09 14.54
N ILE A 198 -13.06 4.57 13.34
CA ILE A 198 -12.51 5.81 12.78
C ILE A 198 -12.83 6.99 13.70
N ILE A 199 -14.11 7.17 14.06
CA ILE A 199 -14.55 8.30 14.88
C ILE A 199 -13.86 8.29 16.24
N ILE A 200 -13.83 7.16 16.92
CA ILE A 200 -13.18 7.02 18.24
C ILE A 200 -11.69 7.35 18.15
N SER A 201 -10.98 6.74 17.18
CA SER A 201 -9.54 6.96 17.00
C SER A 201 -9.23 8.42 16.68
N THR A 202 -10.07 9.06 15.86
CA THR A 202 -9.92 10.47 15.49
C THR A 202 -10.18 11.39 16.69
N ALA A 203 -11.25 11.14 17.44
CA ALA A 203 -11.62 11.96 18.60
C ALA A 203 -10.54 11.93 19.71
N ILE A 204 -9.88 10.79 19.90
CA ILE A 204 -8.74 10.67 20.84
C ILE A 204 -7.53 11.44 20.30
N GLY A 205 -7.22 11.27 19.03
CA GLY A 205 -5.98 11.74 18.44
C GLY A 205 -5.93 13.25 18.19
N ILE A 206 -7.08 13.90 18.07
CA ILE A 206 -7.15 15.34 17.81
C ILE A 206 -6.45 16.16 18.91
N GLN A 207 -6.58 15.77 20.15
CA GLN A 207 -5.94 16.47 21.26
C GLN A 207 -4.41 16.40 21.18
N THR A 208 -3.87 15.30 20.66
CA THR A 208 -2.41 15.06 20.60
C THR A 208 -1.78 15.62 19.34
N VAL A 209 -2.32 15.25 18.19
CA VAL A 209 -1.71 15.53 16.86
C VAL A 209 -2.41 16.68 16.15
N GLY A 210 -3.65 16.97 16.54
CA GLY A 210 -4.48 18.02 15.93
C GLY A 210 -5.35 17.51 14.77
N ILE A 211 -6.37 18.28 14.43
CA ILE A 211 -7.38 17.96 13.41
C ILE A 211 -6.71 17.75 12.05
N ILE A 212 -5.80 18.66 11.68
CA ILE A 212 -5.18 18.71 10.34
C ILE A 212 -4.30 17.49 10.07
N LEU A 213 -3.61 16.98 11.10
CA LEU A 213 -2.61 15.92 10.95
C LEU A 213 -3.15 14.52 11.23
N MET A 214 -4.37 14.43 11.76
CA MET A 214 -4.95 13.16 12.24
C MET A 214 -5.21 12.16 11.12
N SER A 215 -5.69 12.64 9.97
CA SER A 215 -5.89 11.79 8.80
C SER A 215 -4.59 11.15 8.31
N ALA A 216 -3.49 11.91 8.34
CA ALA A 216 -2.18 11.39 7.99
C ALA A 216 -1.71 10.30 8.97
N LEU A 217 -1.93 10.47 10.27
CA LEU A 217 -1.53 9.48 11.28
C LEU A 217 -2.28 8.14 11.13
N ILE A 218 -3.54 8.16 10.70
CA ILE A 218 -4.33 6.94 10.47
C ILE A 218 -3.95 6.28 9.13
N ILE A 219 -3.83 7.04 8.05
CA ILE A 219 -3.72 6.50 6.68
C ILE A 219 -2.29 6.11 6.33
N THR A 220 -1.31 6.94 6.67
CA THR A 220 0.07 6.80 6.18
C THR A 220 0.76 5.53 6.67
N PRO A 221 0.69 5.10 7.96
CA PRO A 221 1.38 3.89 8.40
C PRO A 221 0.81 2.64 7.71
N ALA A 222 -0.51 2.59 7.51
CA ALA A 222 -1.18 1.49 6.83
C ALA A 222 -0.81 1.43 5.35
N SER A 223 -0.84 2.57 4.65
CA SER A 223 -0.44 2.68 3.25
C SER A 223 1.03 2.25 3.07
N SER A 224 1.91 2.65 3.99
CA SER A 224 3.31 2.24 4.00
C SER A 224 3.47 0.74 4.21
N ALA A 225 2.68 0.12 5.08
CA ALA A 225 2.71 -1.32 5.34
C ALA A 225 2.35 -2.16 4.11
N PHE A 226 1.46 -1.67 3.23
CA PHE A 226 1.06 -2.38 2.00
C PHE A 226 2.17 -2.47 0.94
N PHE A 227 3.18 -1.63 1.00
CA PHE A 227 4.38 -1.79 0.19
C PHE A 227 5.20 -3.03 0.59
N TRP A 228 5.12 -3.44 1.88
CA TRP A 228 5.90 -4.57 2.41
C TRP A 228 5.18 -5.91 2.32
N THR A 229 3.85 -5.94 2.48
CA THR A 229 3.11 -7.21 2.52
C THR A 229 1.71 -7.09 1.91
N LYS A 230 1.14 -8.25 1.49
CA LYS A 230 -0.27 -8.41 1.12
C LYS A 230 -1.07 -9.15 2.20
N ASN A 231 -0.41 -9.67 3.22
CA ASN A 231 -1.07 -10.44 4.27
C ASN A 231 -1.71 -9.49 5.29
N PHE A 232 -3.01 -9.63 5.55
CA PHE A 232 -3.78 -8.76 6.41
C PHE A 232 -3.18 -8.63 7.83
N LYS A 233 -2.87 -9.78 8.48
CA LYS A 233 -2.27 -9.79 9.82
C LYS A 233 -0.91 -9.09 9.86
N LYS A 234 -0.05 -9.38 8.86
CA LYS A 234 1.28 -8.73 8.76
C LYS A 234 1.16 -7.24 8.47
N SER A 235 0.15 -6.81 7.67
CA SER A 235 -0.08 -5.39 7.39
C SER A 235 -0.45 -4.62 8.66
N ILE A 236 -1.29 -5.20 9.53
CA ILE A 236 -1.61 -4.61 10.84
C ILE A 236 -0.34 -4.45 11.68
N LEU A 237 0.46 -5.52 11.81
CA LEU A 237 1.68 -5.49 12.63
C LEU A 237 2.68 -4.43 12.14
N ILE A 238 2.94 -4.37 10.82
CA ILE A 238 3.88 -3.40 10.23
C ILE A 238 3.32 -1.98 10.36
N SER A 239 2.02 -1.77 10.16
CA SER A 239 1.38 -0.46 10.31
C SER A 239 1.51 0.06 11.75
N VAL A 240 1.23 -0.78 12.72
CA VAL A 240 1.41 -0.46 14.15
C VAL A 240 2.88 -0.13 14.46
N LEU A 241 3.82 -0.94 13.95
CA LEU A 241 5.25 -0.69 14.14
C LEU A 241 5.65 0.69 13.58
N PHE A 242 5.21 1.03 12.37
CA PHE A 242 5.53 2.32 11.75
C PHE A 242 4.90 3.50 12.51
N ALA A 243 3.64 3.38 12.93
CA ALA A 243 2.96 4.41 13.71
C ALA A 243 3.62 4.63 15.08
N THR A 244 3.98 3.56 15.77
CA THR A 244 4.65 3.66 17.09
C THR A 244 6.07 4.18 16.98
N LEU A 245 6.86 3.73 16.00
CA LEU A 245 8.21 4.24 15.77
C LEU A 245 8.20 5.73 15.41
N SER A 246 7.26 6.18 14.56
CA SER A 246 7.13 7.59 14.22
C SER A 246 6.69 8.43 15.41
N SER A 247 5.83 7.89 16.29
CA SER A 247 5.43 8.56 17.55
C SER A 247 6.63 8.76 18.47
N ILE A 248 7.43 7.70 18.70
CA ILE A 248 8.64 7.78 19.53
C ILE A 248 9.64 8.78 18.94
N ALA A 249 9.91 8.68 17.63
CA ALA A 249 10.85 9.58 16.96
C ALA A 249 10.38 11.05 17.00
N GLY A 250 9.10 11.30 16.74
CA GLY A 250 8.52 12.64 16.76
C GLY A 250 8.55 13.29 18.15
N VAL A 251 8.23 12.52 19.19
CA VAL A 251 8.33 12.99 20.59
C VAL A 251 9.78 13.28 20.97
N PHE A 252 10.71 12.40 20.59
CA PHE A 252 12.13 12.59 20.86
C PHE A 252 12.69 13.84 20.18
N ILE A 253 12.37 14.07 18.89
CA ILE A 253 12.82 15.26 18.16
C ILE A 253 12.22 16.52 18.79
N SER A 254 10.94 16.49 19.16
CA SER A 254 10.28 17.61 19.86
C SER A 254 10.91 17.91 21.22
N TYR A 255 11.39 16.88 21.92
CA TYR A 255 12.10 17.04 23.20
C TYR A 255 13.46 17.74 23.06
N LEU A 256 14.19 17.49 21.96
CA LEU A 256 15.54 18.04 21.74
C LEU A 256 15.57 19.57 21.59
N SER A 257 14.45 20.20 21.23
CA SER A 257 14.41 21.65 21.02
C SER A 257 13.16 22.26 21.63
N PRO A 258 13.31 23.33 22.43
CA PRO A 258 12.18 24.07 22.97
C PRO A 258 11.22 24.54 21.87
N ASP A 259 9.93 24.63 22.20
CA ASP A 259 8.86 25.15 21.31
C ASP A 259 8.60 24.36 20.02
N MET A 260 9.22 23.19 19.82
CA MET A 260 8.92 22.35 18.67
C MET A 260 7.61 21.57 18.84
N PRO A 261 6.65 21.70 17.90
CA PRO A 261 5.36 21.03 18.00
C PRO A 261 5.49 19.51 17.75
N THR A 262 5.08 18.71 18.73
CA THR A 262 5.23 17.23 18.69
C THR A 262 4.42 16.58 17.56
N GLY A 263 3.17 17.02 17.32
CA GLY A 263 2.29 16.47 16.28
C GLY A 263 2.93 16.51 14.89
N PRO A 264 3.36 17.67 14.39
CA PRO A 264 4.06 17.78 13.12
C PRO A 264 5.29 16.90 13.00
N TRP A 265 6.12 16.77 14.06
CA TRP A 265 7.31 15.91 14.01
C TRP A 265 6.98 14.42 13.95
N ILE A 266 5.89 13.99 14.57
CA ILE A 266 5.38 12.61 14.39
C ILE A 266 5.04 12.37 12.92
N ILE A 267 4.34 13.32 12.27
CA ILE A 267 3.95 13.15 10.86
C ILE A 267 5.14 13.25 9.91
N VAL A 268 6.11 14.12 10.17
CA VAL A 268 7.36 14.19 9.38
C VAL A 268 8.14 12.88 9.46
N SER A 269 8.28 12.32 10.67
CA SER A 269 8.92 11.02 10.88
C SER A 269 8.17 9.90 10.16
N LEU A 270 6.84 9.90 10.24
CA LEU A 270 5.98 8.94 9.55
C LEU A 270 6.06 9.07 8.02
N SER A 271 6.09 10.30 7.51
CA SER A 271 6.24 10.58 6.07
C SER A 271 7.60 10.10 5.55
N SER A 272 8.65 10.26 6.35
CA SER A 272 9.99 9.73 6.03
C SER A 272 9.97 8.20 5.91
N ILE A 273 9.30 7.50 6.84
CA ILE A 273 9.09 6.05 6.78
C ILE A 273 8.27 5.67 5.53
N ALA A 274 7.25 6.45 5.19
CA ALA A 274 6.41 6.21 4.01
C ALA A 274 7.21 6.36 2.71
N ILE A 275 8.00 7.42 2.57
CA ILE A 275 8.88 7.66 1.43
C ILE A 275 9.89 6.51 1.33
N PHE A 276 10.56 6.15 2.42
CA PHE A 276 11.48 5.02 2.45
C PHE A 276 10.78 3.73 1.99
N SER A 277 9.58 3.45 2.50
CA SER A 277 8.80 2.27 2.12
C SER A 277 8.41 2.28 0.64
N ALA A 278 8.02 3.44 0.09
CA ALA A 278 7.66 3.58 -1.32
C ALA A 278 8.83 3.28 -2.27
N PHE A 279 10.06 3.62 -1.87
CA PHE A 279 11.23 3.38 -2.72
C PHE A 279 11.86 2.00 -2.50
N PHE A 280 12.10 1.60 -1.25
CA PHE A 280 12.99 0.47 -0.91
C PHE A 280 12.26 -0.84 -0.55
N SER A 281 10.95 -0.84 -0.44
CA SER A 281 10.21 -2.07 -0.12
C SER A 281 10.24 -3.10 -1.26
N PRO A 282 9.86 -4.36 -0.99
CA PRO A 282 9.75 -5.41 -2.01
C PRO A 282 8.80 -5.07 -3.17
N LYS A 283 7.81 -4.17 -2.93
CA LYS A 283 6.87 -3.68 -3.94
C LYS A 283 7.12 -2.20 -4.28
N GLY A 284 8.21 -1.64 -3.82
CA GLY A 284 8.58 -0.25 -4.03
C GLY A 284 9.02 0.05 -5.47
N LEU A 285 9.14 1.34 -5.75
CA LEU A 285 9.45 1.84 -7.08
C LEU A 285 10.80 1.31 -7.60
N PHE A 286 11.85 1.30 -6.78
CA PHE A 286 13.16 0.77 -7.19
C PHE A 286 13.11 -0.72 -7.51
N THR A 287 12.47 -1.50 -6.65
CA THR A 287 12.35 -2.95 -6.85
C THR A 287 11.54 -3.27 -8.11
N LYS A 288 10.45 -2.51 -8.35
CA LYS A 288 9.64 -2.63 -9.56
C LYS A 288 10.44 -2.27 -10.81
N HIS A 289 11.22 -1.18 -10.77
CA HIS A 289 12.04 -0.75 -11.90
C HIS A 289 13.16 -1.76 -12.21
N ILE A 290 13.85 -2.26 -11.19
CA ILE A 290 14.89 -3.29 -11.34
C ILE A 290 14.30 -4.58 -11.94
N LYS A 291 13.15 -5.03 -11.42
CA LYS A 291 12.46 -6.22 -11.96
C LYS A 291 12.01 -6.02 -13.40
N ALA A 292 11.43 -4.86 -13.73
CA ALA A 292 11.02 -4.54 -15.09
C ALA A 292 12.22 -4.55 -16.04
N SER A 293 13.32 -3.87 -15.69
CA SER A 293 14.55 -3.88 -16.48
C SER A 293 15.14 -5.30 -16.66
N LYS A 294 15.12 -6.11 -15.60
CA LYS A 294 15.57 -7.52 -15.68
C LYS A 294 14.69 -8.33 -16.62
N ASN A 295 13.36 -8.18 -16.53
CA ASN A 295 12.42 -8.88 -17.40
C ASN A 295 12.58 -8.46 -18.86
N THR A 296 12.69 -7.15 -19.14
CA THR A 296 12.93 -6.65 -20.51
C THR A 296 14.23 -7.22 -21.08
N LYS A 297 15.33 -7.22 -20.30
CA LYS A 297 16.60 -7.82 -20.73
C LYS A 297 16.48 -9.33 -20.97
N LYS A 298 15.72 -10.06 -20.15
CA LYS A 298 15.44 -11.48 -20.35
C LYS A 298 14.67 -11.70 -21.64
N MET A 299 13.53 -11.02 -21.83
CA MET A 299 12.72 -11.11 -23.05
C MET A 299 13.55 -10.83 -24.30
N LEU A 300 14.34 -9.77 -24.28
CA LEU A 300 15.22 -9.42 -25.39
C LEU A 300 16.25 -10.53 -25.71
N SER A 301 16.89 -11.08 -24.68
CA SER A 301 17.82 -12.20 -24.80
C SER A 301 17.13 -13.43 -25.41
N ASP A 302 15.95 -13.79 -24.89
CA ASP A 302 15.21 -14.98 -25.31
C ASP A 302 14.69 -14.84 -26.75
N ASN A 303 14.23 -13.65 -27.14
CA ASN A 303 13.79 -13.38 -28.52
C ASN A 303 14.93 -13.48 -29.53
N VAL A 304 16.12 -12.93 -29.19
CA VAL A 304 17.30 -13.05 -30.06
C VAL A 304 17.76 -14.49 -30.15
N LEU A 305 17.72 -15.24 -29.06
CA LEU A 305 18.05 -16.67 -29.01
C LEU A 305 17.10 -17.48 -29.91
N LYS A 306 15.81 -17.24 -29.78
CA LYS A 306 14.74 -17.87 -30.61
C LYS A 306 14.94 -17.56 -32.09
N ASN A 307 15.26 -16.32 -32.46
CA ASN A 307 15.48 -15.93 -33.85
C ASN A 307 16.69 -16.66 -34.46
N LEU A 308 17.84 -16.66 -33.73
CA LEU A 308 19.03 -17.40 -34.16
C LEU A 308 18.76 -18.89 -34.39
N TYR A 309 18.02 -19.54 -33.51
CA TYR A 309 17.67 -20.93 -33.63
C TYR A 309 16.72 -21.18 -34.84
N LYS A 310 15.66 -20.35 -34.97
CA LYS A 310 14.69 -20.49 -36.09
C LYS A 310 15.32 -20.29 -37.47
N ILE A 311 16.33 -19.42 -37.58
CA ILE A 311 17.12 -19.30 -38.84
C ILE A 311 17.84 -20.62 -39.13
N GLY A 312 18.53 -21.20 -38.12
CA GLY A 312 19.22 -22.48 -38.26
C GLY A 312 18.27 -23.65 -38.47
N GLU A 313 17.07 -23.67 -37.89
CA GLU A 313 16.05 -24.69 -38.11
C GLU A 313 15.57 -24.72 -39.58
N LYS A 314 15.38 -23.53 -40.23
CA LYS A 314 14.99 -23.42 -41.62
C LYS A 314 16.05 -23.92 -42.60
N GLU A 315 17.33 -23.72 -42.27
CA GLU A 315 18.45 -24.11 -43.12
C GLU A 315 19.06 -25.47 -42.76
N ALA A 316 18.49 -26.19 -41.77
CA ALA A 316 19.01 -27.43 -41.21
C ALA A 316 20.44 -27.32 -40.62
N GLU A 317 20.91 -26.12 -40.31
CA GLU A 317 22.27 -25.82 -39.79
C GLU A 317 22.18 -24.91 -38.57
N THR A 318 21.82 -25.44 -37.41
CA THR A 318 21.63 -24.68 -36.16
C THR A 318 22.94 -24.11 -35.53
N THR A 319 24.07 -24.66 -35.90
CA THR A 319 25.40 -24.25 -35.43
C THR A 319 26.11 -23.25 -36.35
N LYS A 320 25.53 -22.91 -37.50
CA LYS A 320 26.13 -21.98 -38.46
C LYS A 320 26.24 -20.58 -37.89
N ALA A 321 27.42 -19.97 -38.11
CA ALA A 321 27.68 -18.60 -37.70
C ALA A 321 26.93 -17.60 -38.62
N ARG A 322 26.30 -16.58 -38.03
CA ARG A 322 25.41 -15.61 -38.70
C ARG A 322 25.91 -14.19 -38.55
N THR A 323 25.69 -13.36 -39.55
CA THR A 323 25.88 -11.92 -39.48
C THR A 323 24.71 -11.21 -38.77
N ILE A 324 24.95 -9.98 -38.29
CA ILE A 324 23.88 -9.15 -37.70
C ILE A 324 22.79 -8.87 -38.76
N GLU A 325 23.19 -8.69 -40.04
CA GLU A 325 22.28 -8.40 -41.14
C GLU A 325 21.35 -9.57 -41.44
N GLU A 326 21.85 -10.81 -41.46
CA GLU A 326 21.01 -12.00 -41.61
C GLU A 326 19.96 -12.12 -40.50
N ILE A 327 20.35 -11.82 -39.26
CA ILE A 327 19.43 -11.88 -38.12
C ILE A 327 18.35 -10.78 -38.21
N LEU A 328 18.71 -9.59 -38.66
CA LEU A 328 17.77 -8.46 -38.88
C LEU A 328 16.78 -8.75 -40.01
N ASN A 329 17.25 -9.38 -41.07
CA ASN A 329 16.40 -9.74 -42.24
C ASN A 329 15.38 -10.83 -41.89
N TYR A 330 15.68 -11.69 -40.92
CA TYR A 330 14.72 -12.74 -40.50
C TYR A 330 13.54 -12.15 -39.71
N ARG A 331 13.80 -11.27 -38.76
CA ARG A 331 12.79 -10.53 -37.99
C ARG A 331 13.32 -9.14 -37.68
N PHE A 332 12.58 -8.12 -38.09
CA PHE A 332 12.96 -6.77 -37.78
C PHE A 332 13.04 -6.54 -36.27
N THR A 333 14.22 -6.15 -35.82
CA THR A 333 14.49 -5.79 -34.41
C THR A 333 15.38 -4.54 -34.44
N PRO A 334 15.13 -3.51 -33.63
CA PRO A 334 16.02 -2.35 -33.57
C PRO A 334 17.48 -2.78 -33.30
N LEU A 335 18.41 -2.24 -34.09
CA LEU A 335 19.82 -2.66 -34.05
C LEU A 335 20.45 -2.61 -32.65
N ASN A 336 20.06 -1.61 -31.85
CA ASN A 336 20.55 -1.45 -30.48
C ASN A 336 20.03 -2.58 -29.56
N GLU A 337 18.79 -3.00 -29.75
CA GLU A 337 18.20 -4.11 -29.00
C GLU A 337 18.83 -5.43 -29.38
N LEU A 338 19.00 -5.68 -30.69
CA LEU A 338 19.69 -6.88 -31.17
C LEU A 338 21.13 -6.96 -30.62
N LYS A 339 21.92 -5.88 -30.72
CA LYS A 339 23.28 -5.86 -30.15
C LYS A 339 23.28 -6.11 -28.64
N THR A 340 22.30 -5.58 -27.92
CA THR A 340 22.17 -5.78 -26.46
C THR A 340 21.80 -7.24 -26.16
N GLY A 341 20.84 -7.83 -26.90
CA GLY A 341 20.46 -9.21 -26.77
C GLY A 341 21.64 -10.18 -27.04
N LEU A 342 22.36 -9.96 -28.12
CA LEU A 342 23.57 -10.75 -28.46
C LEU A 342 24.66 -10.66 -27.38
N ARG A 343 24.91 -9.48 -26.80
CA ARG A 343 25.84 -9.33 -25.65
C ARG A 343 25.35 -10.12 -24.44
N LEU A 344 24.05 -10.06 -24.13
CA LEU A 344 23.47 -10.83 -23.02
C LEU A 344 23.58 -12.35 -23.26
N LEU A 345 23.38 -12.82 -24.48
CA LEU A 345 23.57 -14.23 -24.82
C LEU A 345 25.03 -14.67 -24.62
N LYS A 346 25.97 -13.81 -25.04
CA LYS A 346 27.41 -14.06 -24.83
C LYS A 346 27.76 -14.16 -23.34
N THR A 347 27.27 -13.23 -22.51
CA THR A 347 27.53 -13.23 -21.05
C THR A 347 26.93 -14.45 -20.35
N LYS A 348 25.83 -15.00 -20.88
CA LYS A 348 25.19 -16.23 -20.37
C LYS A 348 25.83 -17.52 -20.93
N GLY A 349 26.79 -17.41 -21.86
CA GLY A 349 27.42 -18.56 -22.53
C GLY A 349 26.49 -19.28 -23.50
N LEU A 350 25.41 -18.62 -23.98
CA LEU A 350 24.42 -19.19 -24.93
C LEU A 350 24.79 -18.91 -26.39
N ALA A 351 25.62 -17.91 -26.65
CA ALA A 351 26.15 -17.60 -27.97
C ALA A 351 27.61 -17.18 -27.90
N ILE A 352 28.36 -17.45 -28.98
CA ILE A 352 29.77 -17.07 -29.15
C ILE A 352 29.85 -16.09 -30.31
N LYS A 353 30.76 -15.12 -30.18
CA LYS A 353 31.10 -14.18 -31.24
C LYS A 353 32.46 -14.57 -31.84
N ALA A 354 32.47 -14.88 -33.12
CA ALA A 354 33.68 -15.18 -33.92
C ALA A 354 33.84 -14.07 -34.97
N GLY A 355 34.73 -13.10 -34.69
CA GLY A 355 34.86 -11.90 -35.54
C GLY A 355 33.60 -11.04 -35.57
N SER A 356 32.96 -10.90 -36.74
CA SER A 356 31.65 -10.26 -36.93
C SER A 356 30.47 -11.20 -36.83
N LEU A 357 30.71 -12.50 -36.78
CA LEU A 357 29.70 -13.54 -36.81
C LEU A 357 29.27 -14.00 -35.41
N TRP A 358 28.03 -14.47 -35.31
CA TRP A 358 27.44 -14.98 -34.07
C TRP A 358 26.94 -16.42 -34.30
N MET A 359 27.22 -17.31 -33.39
CA MET A 359 26.78 -18.71 -33.41
C MET A 359 26.26 -19.14 -32.03
N LEU A 360 25.30 -20.07 -32.02
CA LEU A 360 24.80 -20.67 -30.78
C LEU A 360 25.79 -21.70 -30.23
N THR A 361 25.89 -21.77 -28.91
CA THR A 361 26.57 -22.87 -28.21
C THR A 361 25.59 -24.05 -28.08
N GLU A 362 26.07 -25.25 -27.73
CA GLU A 362 25.21 -26.41 -27.44
C GLU A 362 24.20 -26.05 -26.34
N LYS A 363 24.64 -25.35 -25.28
CA LYS A 363 23.77 -24.81 -24.24
C LYS A 363 22.74 -23.80 -24.79
N GLY A 364 23.15 -22.97 -25.75
CA GLY A 364 22.24 -22.03 -26.42
C GLY A 364 21.19 -22.75 -27.26
N ILE A 365 21.55 -23.81 -27.94
CA ILE A 365 20.63 -24.64 -28.73
C ILE A 365 19.59 -25.34 -27.82
N SER A 366 20.04 -25.95 -26.72
CA SER A 366 19.14 -26.57 -25.72
C SER A 366 18.15 -25.57 -25.13
N GLU A 367 18.62 -24.39 -24.71
CA GLU A 367 17.73 -23.35 -24.15
C GLU A 367 16.79 -22.77 -25.22
N ALA A 368 17.23 -22.62 -26.48
CA ALA A 368 16.38 -22.21 -27.60
C ALA A 368 15.25 -23.24 -27.88
N LYS A 369 15.62 -24.53 -27.91
CA LYS A 369 14.65 -25.65 -28.05
C LYS A 369 13.62 -25.59 -26.91
N ARG A 370 14.06 -25.36 -25.68
CA ARG A 370 13.17 -25.24 -24.53
C ARG A 370 12.17 -24.06 -24.67
N ILE A 371 12.64 -22.88 -25.04
CA ILE A 371 11.77 -21.69 -25.20
C ILE A 371 10.76 -21.96 -26.35
N ILE A 372 11.19 -22.50 -27.48
CA ILE A 372 10.32 -22.80 -28.61
C ILE A 372 9.31 -23.90 -28.26
N ARG A 373 9.72 -24.92 -27.52
CA ARG A 373 8.80 -25.94 -26.99
C ARG A 373 7.69 -25.33 -26.13
N ILE A 374 8.05 -24.48 -25.18
CA ILE A 374 7.06 -23.78 -24.33
C ILE A 374 6.10 -22.96 -25.17
N HIS A 375 6.62 -22.20 -26.14
CA HIS A 375 5.81 -21.38 -27.04
C HIS A 375 4.78 -22.23 -27.81
N ARG A 376 5.24 -23.28 -28.52
CA ARG A 376 4.39 -24.18 -29.31
C ARG A 376 3.37 -24.97 -28.48
N LEU A 377 3.77 -25.40 -27.27
CA LEU A 377 2.87 -26.06 -26.32
C LEU A 377 1.79 -25.11 -25.80
N TRP A 378 2.13 -23.86 -25.60
CA TRP A 378 1.18 -22.87 -25.12
C TRP A 378 0.18 -22.46 -26.18
N GLU A 379 0.62 -22.30 -27.45
CA GLU A 379 -0.27 -22.07 -28.57
C GLU A 379 -1.30 -23.23 -28.70
N LEU A 380 -0.83 -24.47 -28.61
CA LEU A 380 -1.69 -25.65 -28.67
C LEU A 380 -2.66 -25.71 -27.46
N TYR A 381 -2.21 -25.36 -26.27
CA TYR A 381 -3.05 -25.26 -25.06
C TYR A 381 -4.18 -24.24 -25.25
N MET A 382 -3.86 -23.05 -25.74
CA MET A 382 -4.84 -21.99 -25.98
C MET A 382 -5.86 -22.40 -27.03
N GLN A 383 -5.43 -23.04 -28.09
CA GLN A 383 -6.35 -23.56 -29.12
C GLN A 383 -7.28 -24.64 -28.54
N LYS A 384 -6.72 -25.63 -27.83
CA LYS A 384 -7.45 -26.84 -27.40
C LYS A 384 -8.39 -26.57 -26.21
N PHE A 385 -7.96 -25.79 -25.23
CA PHE A 385 -8.69 -25.59 -23.96
C PHE A 385 -9.38 -24.24 -23.85
N MET A 386 -8.85 -23.20 -24.52
CA MET A 386 -9.44 -21.87 -24.49
C MET A 386 -10.23 -21.54 -25.75
N GLN A 387 -10.22 -22.44 -26.77
CA GLN A 387 -10.93 -22.26 -28.03
C GLN A 387 -10.57 -20.97 -28.78
N ILE A 388 -9.33 -20.48 -28.61
CA ILE A 388 -8.82 -19.31 -29.31
C ILE A 388 -8.40 -19.74 -30.74
N GLN A 389 -8.74 -18.94 -31.74
CA GLN A 389 -8.36 -19.21 -33.13
C GLN A 389 -6.84 -19.16 -33.29
N SER A 390 -6.31 -20.00 -34.20
CA SER A 390 -4.87 -20.17 -34.39
C SER A 390 -4.11 -18.91 -34.81
N ASP A 391 -4.78 -17.95 -35.43
CA ASP A 391 -4.23 -16.65 -35.83
C ASP A 391 -4.05 -15.65 -34.64
N HIS A 392 -4.76 -15.87 -33.53
CA HIS A 392 -4.71 -15.03 -32.34
C HIS A 392 -3.89 -15.59 -31.17
N VAL A 393 -3.43 -16.83 -31.23
CA VAL A 393 -2.69 -17.48 -30.14
C VAL A 393 -1.23 -17.03 -30.05
N HIS A 394 -0.64 -16.58 -31.14
CA HIS A 394 0.80 -16.32 -31.26
C HIS A 394 1.27 -15.16 -30.33
N GLU A 395 0.57 -14.03 -30.33
CA GLU A 395 0.93 -12.85 -29.52
C GLU A 395 0.86 -13.15 -28.01
N SER A 396 -0.14 -13.91 -27.58
CA SER A 396 -0.29 -14.35 -26.20
C SER A 396 0.79 -15.34 -25.80
N ALA A 397 1.18 -16.26 -26.67
CA ALA A 397 2.24 -17.23 -26.43
C ALA A 397 3.62 -16.55 -26.27
N GLU A 398 3.91 -15.54 -27.09
CA GLU A 398 5.15 -14.75 -26.97
C GLU A 398 5.32 -14.07 -25.59
N THR A 399 4.23 -13.65 -24.97
CA THR A 399 4.30 -13.01 -23.66
C THR A 399 4.52 -14.02 -22.53
N ILE A 400 3.88 -15.18 -22.59
CA ILE A 400 3.88 -16.18 -21.52
C ILE A 400 5.16 -17.01 -21.50
N GLU A 401 5.79 -17.30 -22.64
CA GLU A 401 7.03 -18.09 -22.71
C GLU A 401 8.15 -17.54 -21.82
N HIS A 402 8.19 -16.21 -21.61
CA HIS A 402 9.22 -15.54 -20.80
C HIS A 402 8.99 -15.60 -19.28
N ILE A 403 7.76 -15.86 -18.84
CA ILE A 403 7.37 -15.93 -17.42
C ILE A 403 7.14 -17.36 -16.94
N MET A 404 7.18 -18.33 -17.84
CA MET A 404 6.97 -19.75 -17.53
C MET A 404 8.04 -20.27 -16.56
N THR A 405 7.59 -20.85 -15.44
CA THR A 405 8.48 -21.50 -14.47
C THR A 405 8.67 -22.98 -14.82
N PRO A 406 9.78 -23.64 -14.40
CA PRO A 406 9.96 -25.07 -14.64
C PRO A 406 8.82 -25.95 -14.12
N GLN A 407 8.15 -25.54 -13.03
CA GLN A 407 7.00 -26.23 -12.46
C GLN A 407 5.79 -26.15 -13.39
N LEU A 408 5.47 -24.95 -13.91
CA LEU A 408 4.37 -24.72 -14.86
C LEU A 408 4.66 -25.41 -16.21
N GLU A 409 5.92 -25.44 -16.65
CA GLU A 409 6.35 -26.17 -17.85
C GLU A 409 6.08 -27.69 -17.71
N ALA A 410 6.43 -28.27 -16.54
CA ALA A 410 6.19 -29.67 -16.27
C ALA A 410 4.67 -30.00 -16.22
N GLU A 411 3.86 -29.12 -15.62
CA GLU A 411 2.39 -29.27 -15.60
C GLU A 411 1.80 -29.17 -17.01
N LEU A 412 2.26 -28.21 -17.80
CA LEU A 412 1.82 -28.05 -19.19
C LEU A 412 2.15 -29.29 -20.05
N LEU A 413 3.37 -29.81 -19.92
CA LEU A 413 3.79 -31.06 -20.59
C LEU A 413 2.94 -32.24 -20.15
N LYS A 414 2.63 -32.38 -18.87
CA LYS A 414 1.77 -33.46 -18.36
C LYS A 414 0.34 -33.35 -18.93
N LEU A 415 -0.19 -32.15 -19.03
CA LEU A 415 -1.54 -31.88 -19.50
C LEU A 415 -1.67 -32.07 -21.01
N MET A 416 -0.63 -31.72 -21.76
CA MET A 416 -0.62 -31.81 -23.24
C MET A 416 -0.18 -33.16 -23.78
N GLY A 417 0.52 -34.00 -23.02
CA GLY A 417 0.88 -35.38 -23.39
C GLY A 417 1.93 -35.48 -24.50
N LYS A 418 2.91 -34.60 -24.59
CA LYS A 418 4.00 -34.59 -25.59
C LYS A 418 3.49 -34.62 -27.05
N PRO A 419 2.70 -33.63 -27.51
CA PRO A 419 2.25 -33.56 -28.91
C PRO A 419 3.45 -33.36 -29.84
N VAL A 420 3.37 -33.89 -31.03
CA VAL A 420 4.46 -33.82 -32.05
C VAL A 420 4.49 -32.45 -32.72
N ASN A 421 3.34 -31.90 -33.07
CA ASN A 421 3.20 -30.68 -33.85
C ASN A 421 2.39 -29.62 -33.09
N ASP A 422 2.67 -28.36 -33.38
CA ASP A 422 1.91 -27.19 -32.93
C ASP A 422 0.67 -26.95 -33.83
N PRO A 423 -0.18 -25.91 -33.55
CA PRO A 423 -1.33 -25.57 -34.39
C PRO A 423 -0.98 -25.22 -35.86
N HIS A 424 0.26 -24.82 -36.11
CA HIS A 424 0.79 -24.45 -37.42
C HIS A 424 1.56 -25.58 -38.10
N GLN A 425 1.42 -26.84 -37.63
CA GLN A 425 2.09 -28.06 -38.16
C GLN A 425 3.63 -28.01 -38.02
N GLN A 426 4.18 -27.17 -37.09
CA GLN A 426 5.60 -27.15 -36.85
C GLN A 426 5.96 -28.15 -35.73
N ASN A 427 7.07 -28.86 -35.88
CA ASN A 427 7.50 -29.88 -34.92
C ASN A 427 7.90 -29.26 -33.56
N ILE A 428 7.40 -29.83 -32.47
CA ILE A 428 7.74 -29.38 -31.09
C ILE A 428 9.04 -30.06 -30.69
N PRO A 429 10.14 -29.28 -30.44
CA PRO A 429 11.43 -29.87 -30.11
C PRO A 429 11.43 -30.40 -28.67
N TYR A 430 11.63 -31.69 -28.51
CA TYR A 430 11.91 -32.34 -27.23
C TYR A 430 13.42 -32.59 -27.09
N GLU A 431 13.90 -32.70 -25.89
CA GLU A 431 15.26 -33.20 -25.64
C GLU A 431 15.23 -34.70 -25.80
N ASP A 432 16.22 -35.23 -26.54
CA ASP A 432 16.44 -36.66 -26.73
C ASP A 432 16.91 -37.33 -25.45
#